data_2d5e6a89cafdeae9fec88052547e9726
#
_entry.id   2d5e6a89cafdeae9fec88052547e9726
#
_cell.length_a   1.000
_cell.length_b   1.000
_cell.length_c   1.000
_cell.angle_alpha   90.00
_cell.angle_beta   90.00
_cell.angle_gamma   90.00
#
_symmetry.space_group_name_H-M   'P 1'
#
loop_
_entity.id
_entity.type
_entity.pdbx_description
1 polymer ?
#
loop_
_entity_poly.entity_id
_entity_poly.type
_entity_poly.pdbx_seq_one_letter_code
_entity_poly.pdbx_strand_id
1 'polypeptide(L)'
;WVLNILYSDTILAKQLMFKGGTTLSKVYGLIERFSEDIDLILDWQCLSAQIPEEHLSKTKDQKMSRQLNKLALQYIESSLLKRIESIVQPICKVSIDSQDPYVLNLHYPVAFSDRYLRPGIRLEIGPMAAWNPHQKHFLSSLAAEVFPDIFKQSGCLVNVILAKRTFWEKATILHAEAHRPQDKKLPLRYSRHYYDLA
;
A
#
# COMPACT_ATOMS: atom_id res chain seq x y z
N TRP A 1 3.77 -13.87 0.23
CA TRP A 1 3.31 -14.36 1.52
C TRP A 1 2.49 -13.29 2.27
N VAL A 2 3.00 -12.08 2.50
CA VAL A 2 2.28 -11.02 3.27
C VAL A 2 0.93 -10.69 2.63
N LEU A 3 0.87 -10.41 1.33
CA LEU A 3 -0.40 -10.16 0.64
C LEU A 3 -1.36 -11.34 0.77
N ASN A 4 -0.86 -12.56 0.65
CA ASN A 4 -1.69 -13.75 0.82
C ASN A 4 -2.34 -13.78 2.21
N ILE A 5 -1.58 -13.56 3.28
CA ILE A 5 -2.13 -13.54 4.64
C ILE A 5 -3.12 -12.39 4.83
N LEU A 6 -2.79 -11.18 4.39
CA LEU A 6 -3.69 -10.02 4.52
C LEU A 6 -5.03 -10.24 3.81
N TYR A 7 -5.01 -10.80 2.60
CA TYR A 7 -6.22 -11.02 1.81
C TYR A 7 -6.92 -12.36 2.09
N SER A 8 -6.30 -13.28 2.84
CA SER A 8 -6.97 -14.44 3.43
C SER A 8 -7.80 -14.08 4.66
N ASP A 9 -7.47 -12.98 5.34
CA ASP A 9 -8.27 -12.45 6.42
C ASP A 9 -9.51 -11.72 5.86
N THR A 10 -10.71 -12.21 6.19
CA THR A 10 -11.97 -11.71 5.61
C THR A 10 -12.30 -10.26 5.93
N ILE A 11 -11.77 -9.72 7.01
CA ILE A 11 -11.95 -8.32 7.39
C ILE A 11 -10.95 -7.45 6.65
N LEU A 12 -9.66 -7.79 6.70
CA LEU A 12 -8.62 -7.02 6.00
C LEU A 12 -8.83 -7.00 4.49
N ALA A 13 -9.27 -8.11 3.89
CA ALA A 13 -9.60 -8.19 2.47
C ALA A 13 -10.70 -7.23 2.03
N LYS A 14 -11.60 -6.85 2.93
CA LYS A 14 -12.66 -5.85 2.68
C LYS A 14 -12.20 -4.42 2.93
N GLN A 15 -11.24 -4.23 3.83
CA GLN A 15 -10.80 -2.92 4.30
C GLN A 15 -9.58 -2.38 3.57
N LEU A 16 -8.82 -3.26 2.91
CA LEU A 16 -7.56 -2.91 2.26
C LEU A 16 -7.64 -3.11 0.76
N MET A 17 -7.04 -2.17 0.03
CA MET A 17 -6.89 -2.25 -1.41
C MET A 17 -5.43 -2.03 -1.80
N PHE A 18 -4.91 -2.92 -2.62
CA PHE A 18 -3.54 -2.87 -3.09
C PHE A 18 -3.39 -1.83 -4.21
N LYS A 19 -2.39 -0.98 -4.10
CA LYS A 19 -2.11 0.10 -5.04
C LYS A 19 -0.62 0.27 -5.31
N GLY A 20 -0.28 1.35 -6.01
CA GLY A 20 1.09 1.83 -6.16
C GLY A 20 1.89 1.15 -7.26
N GLY A 21 3.19 1.44 -7.30
CA GLY A 21 4.11 0.90 -8.31
C GLY A 21 4.23 -0.62 -8.27
N THR A 22 4.08 -1.21 -7.09
CA THR A 22 4.13 -2.67 -6.93
C THR A 22 2.98 -3.38 -7.64
N THR A 23 1.81 -2.73 -7.81
CA THR A 23 0.72 -3.29 -8.62
C THR A 23 1.07 -3.29 -10.11
N LEU A 24 1.76 -2.27 -10.60
CA LEU A 24 2.18 -2.20 -12.01
C LEU A 24 3.11 -3.35 -12.37
N SER A 25 4.04 -3.73 -11.48
CA SER A 25 4.96 -4.83 -11.71
C SER A 25 4.32 -6.20 -11.45
N LYS A 26 3.65 -6.39 -10.30
CA LYS A 26 3.24 -7.73 -9.84
C LYS A 26 1.88 -8.16 -10.35
N VAL A 27 0.97 -7.22 -10.61
CA VAL A 27 -0.39 -7.53 -11.06
C VAL A 27 -0.52 -7.34 -12.57
N TYR A 28 0.02 -6.24 -13.08
CA TYR A 28 -0.17 -5.86 -14.48
C TYR A 28 1.02 -6.20 -15.40
N GLY A 29 2.21 -6.53 -14.85
CA GLY A 29 3.38 -6.84 -15.64
C GLY A 29 3.86 -5.70 -16.53
N LEU A 30 3.57 -4.45 -16.16
CA LEU A 30 3.88 -3.27 -16.97
C LEU A 30 5.27 -2.70 -16.71
N ILE A 31 5.87 -3.00 -15.56
CA ILE A 31 7.20 -2.53 -15.18
C ILE A 31 7.98 -3.67 -14.50
N GLU A 32 9.30 -3.67 -14.65
CA GLU A 32 10.17 -4.75 -14.13
C GLU A 32 10.93 -4.38 -12.85
N ARG A 33 10.79 -3.15 -12.35
CA ARG A 33 11.53 -2.73 -11.17
C ARG A 33 11.05 -3.43 -9.90
N PHE A 34 12.01 -3.73 -9.03
CA PHE A 34 11.73 -4.23 -7.69
C PHE A 34 11.09 -3.13 -6.80
N SER A 35 10.19 -3.53 -5.93
CA SER A 35 9.59 -2.68 -4.91
C SER A 35 9.58 -3.41 -3.58
N GLU A 36 10.08 -2.74 -2.54
CA GLU A 36 10.15 -3.26 -1.17
C GLU A 36 8.89 -2.93 -0.37
N ASP A 37 8.10 -1.96 -0.85
CA ASP A 37 6.93 -1.43 -0.15
C ASP A 37 5.64 -2.05 -0.71
N ILE A 38 4.67 -2.24 0.17
CA ILE A 38 3.30 -2.61 -0.18
C ILE A 38 2.41 -1.41 0.14
N ASP A 39 1.96 -0.72 -0.91
CA ASP A 39 1.05 0.41 -0.78
C ASP A 39 -0.39 -0.10 -0.65
N LEU A 40 -1.09 0.33 0.40
CA LEU A 40 -2.46 -0.06 0.69
C LEU A 40 -3.35 1.17 0.86
N ILE A 41 -4.56 1.11 0.33
CA ILE A 41 -5.62 2.05 0.67
C ILE A 41 -6.45 1.43 1.79
N LEU A 42 -6.63 2.15 2.87
CA LEU A 42 -7.59 1.82 3.91
C LEU A 42 -8.95 2.41 3.53
N ASP A 43 -9.99 1.57 3.49
CA ASP A 43 -11.34 2.03 3.23
C ASP A 43 -11.82 2.98 4.35
N TRP A 44 -12.03 4.24 3.99
CA TRP A 44 -12.51 5.25 4.91
C TRP A 44 -13.91 4.95 5.48
N GLN A 45 -14.72 4.14 4.80
CA GLN A 45 -16.04 3.70 5.29
C GLN A 45 -15.92 2.87 6.58
N CYS A 46 -14.76 2.23 6.79
CA CYS A 46 -14.46 1.55 8.05
C CYS A 46 -14.19 2.53 9.20
N LEU A 47 -13.87 3.78 8.88
CA LEU A 47 -13.49 4.80 9.85
C LEU A 47 -14.64 5.74 10.22
N SER A 48 -15.58 5.96 9.31
CA SER A 48 -16.68 6.91 9.48
C SER A 48 -17.90 6.47 8.69
N ALA A 49 -19.08 6.57 9.34
CA ALA A 49 -20.36 6.35 8.69
C ALA A 49 -20.80 7.55 7.80
N GLN A 50 -20.09 8.67 7.85
CA GLN A 50 -20.41 9.85 7.04
C GLN A 50 -19.75 9.72 5.69
N ILE A 51 -20.58 9.62 4.65
CA ILE A 51 -20.12 9.64 3.26
C ILE A 51 -19.62 11.04 2.92
N PRO A 52 -18.44 11.20 2.34
CA PRO A 52 -18.01 12.48 1.77
C PRO A 52 -19.03 12.94 0.72
N GLU A 53 -19.58 14.13 0.88
CA GLU A 53 -20.44 14.74 -0.13
C GLU A 53 -19.61 14.99 -1.40
N GLU A 54 -20.13 14.60 -2.56
CA GLU A 54 -19.58 15.03 -3.82
C GLU A 54 -19.72 16.56 -3.91
N HIS A 55 -18.65 17.27 -4.23
CA HIS A 55 -18.59 18.74 -4.35
C HIS A 55 -18.53 19.57 -3.05
N LEU A 56 -17.74 19.13 -2.10
CA LEU A 56 -17.42 19.97 -0.94
C LEU A 56 -16.62 21.23 -1.35
N SER A 57 -16.83 22.33 -0.65
CA SER A 57 -15.94 23.48 -0.76
C SER A 57 -14.52 23.09 -0.30
N LYS A 58 -13.47 23.72 -0.85
CA LYS A 58 -12.05 23.41 -0.50
C LYS A 58 -11.80 23.35 1.01
N THR A 59 -12.43 24.24 1.79
CA THR A 59 -12.29 24.30 3.27
C THR A 59 -12.95 23.10 3.96
N LYS A 60 -14.15 22.68 3.50
CA LYS A 60 -14.84 21.51 4.04
C LYS A 60 -14.07 20.23 3.68
N ASP A 61 -13.56 20.13 2.46
CA ASP A 61 -12.76 19.01 1.99
C ASP A 61 -11.47 18.86 2.83
N GLN A 62 -10.74 19.95 3.08
CA GLN A 62 -9.56 19.94 3.95
C GLN A 62 -9.88 19.52 5.40
N LYS A 63 -11.01 19.99 5.94
CA LYS A 63 -11.43 19.63 7.30
C LYS A 63 -11.75 18.13 7.37
N MET A 64 -12.49 17.63 6.40
CA MET A 64 -12.82 16.21 6.30
C MET A 64 -11.56 15.34 6.13
N SER A 65 -10.66 15.72 5.25
CA SER A 65 -9.38 15.04 5.06
C SER A 65 -8.57 14.93 6.35
N ARG A 66 -8.48 16.02 7.12
CA ARG A 66 -7.80 16.01 8.42
C ARG A 66 -8.50 15.09 9.44
N GLN A 67 -9.81 15.07 9.44
CA GLN A 67 -10.58 14.19 10.33
C GLN A 67 -10.40 12.73 9.97
N LEU A 68 -10.48 12.37 8.68
CA LEU A 68 -10.25 11.00 8.20
C LEU A 68 -8.83 10.54 8.50
N ASN A 69 -7.84 11.39 8.29
CA ASN A 69 -6.45 11.08 8.64
C ASN A 69 -6.29 10.79 10.13
N LYS A 70 -6.89 11.59 11.00
CA LYS A 70 -6.87 11.34 12.44
C LYS A 70 -7.53 10.01 12.83
N LEU A 71 -8.70 9.72 12.26
CA LEU A 71 -9.41 8.45 12.50
C LEU A 71 -8.61 7.26 11.99
N ALA A 72 -7.95 7.40 10.82
CA ALA A 72 -7.10 6.36 10.26
C ALA A 72 -5.91 6.04 11.18
N LEU A 73 -5.23 7.06 11.71
CA LEU A 73 -4.14 6.84 12.67
C LEU A 73 -4.62 6.10 13.91
N GLN A 74 -5.74 6.53 14.50
CA GLN A 74 -6.32 5.86 15.65
C GLN A 74 -6.68 4.39 15.33
N TYR A 75 -7.20 4.12 14.14
CA TYR A 75 -7.55 2.78 13.72
C TYR A 75 -6.30 1.92 13.48
N ILE A 76 -5.26 2.47 12.84
CA ILE A 76 -3.99 1.78 12.62
C ILE A 76 -3.38 1.35 13.97
N GLU A 77 -3.29 2.26 14.93
CA GLU A 77 -2.69 2.01 16.23
C GLU A 77 -3.50 1.04 17.11
N SER A 78 -4.83 1.22 17.14
CA SER A 78 -5.69 0.49 18.08
C SER A 78 -6.12 -0.89 17.58
N SER A 79 -6.39 -1.02 16.29
CA SER A 79 -7.08 -2.20 15.73
C SER A 79 -6.29 -2.88 14.63
N LEU A 80 -5.85 -2.14 13.62
CA LEU A 80 -5.20 -2.72 12.44
C LEU A 80 -3.85 -3.38 12.79
N LEU A 81 -3.02 -2.69 13.58
CA LEU A 81 -1.75 -3.23 14.06
C LEU A 81 -1.94 -4.58 14.77
N LYS A 82 -2.83 -4.63 15.75
CA LYS A 82 -3.10 -5.86 16.52
C LYS A 82 -3.62 -6.99 15.65
N ARG A 83 -4.48 -6.67 14.67
CA ARG A 83 -5.01 -7.67 13.75
C ARG A 83 -3.93 -8.22 12.84
N ILE A 84 -3.11 -7.35 12.23
CA ILE A 84 -2.00 -7.79 11.40
C ILE A 84 -1.01 -8.61 12.23
N GLU A 85 -0.66 -8.14 13.42
CA GLU A 85 0.22 -8.87 14.34
C GLU A 85 -0.31 -10.28 14.64
N SER A 86 -1.60 -10.43 14.94
CA SER A 86 -2.20 -11.73 15.26
C SER A 86 -2.16 -12.74 14.12
N ILE A 87 -2.21 -12.28 12.86
CA ILE A 87 -2.22 -13.18 11.69
C ILE A 87 -0.82 -13.48 11.14
N VAL A 88 0.18 -12.63 11.43
CA VAL A 88 1.57 -12.87 10.96
C VAL A 88 2.46 -13.58 11.98
N GLN A 89 2.04 -13.62 13.25
CA GLN A 89 2.74 -14.38 14.28
C GLN A 89 2.63 -15.89 14.06
N PRO A 90 3.64 -16.68 14.49
CA PRO A 90 4.91 -16.25 15.11
C PRO A 90 5.99 -15.88 14.10
N ILE A 91 5.69 -15.82 12.80
CA ILE A 91 6.69 -15.69 11.73
C ILE A 91 7.27 -14.28 11.69
N CYS A 92 6.42 -13.23 11.80
CA CYS A 92 6.86 -11.84 11.73
C CYS A 92 6.53 -11.08 13.01
N LYS A 93 7.36 -10.07 13.31
CA LYS A 93 7.03 -9.02 14.28
C LYS A 93 6.53 -7.80 13.52
N VAL A 94 5.57 -7.08 14.08
CA VAL A 94 5.01 -5.85 13.49
C VAL A 94 5.28 -4.67 14.40
N SER A 95 5.63 -3.53 13.81
CA SER A 95 5.79 -2.26 14.54
C SER A 95 5.34 -1.10 13.68
N ILE A 96 4.90 -0.01 14.30
CA ILE A 96 4.65 1.26 13.62
C ILE A 96 6.01 1.90 13.30
N ASP A 97 6.14 2.47 12.12
CA ASP A 97 7.38 3.17 11.72
C ASP A 97 7.57 4.44 12.58
N SER A 98 8.82 4.71 12.99
CA SER A 98 9.13 5.83 13.86
C SER A 98 9.05 7.20 13.18
N GLN A 99 9.07 7.24 11.85
CA GLN A 99 9.05 8.47 11.05
C GLN A 99 7.69 8.73 10.41
N ASP A 100 6.95 7.66 10.11
CA ASP A 100 5.65 7.75 9.47
C ASP A 100 4.62 6.83 10.15
N PRO A 101 3.67 7.39 10.91
CA PRO A 101 2.68 6.61 11.64
C PRO A 101 1.66 5.89 10.73
N TYR A 102 1.66 6.17 9.43
CA TYR A 102 0.86 5.42 8.44
C TYR A 102 1.57 4.17 7.92
N VAL A 103 2.78 3.89 8.40
CA VAL A 103 3.58 2.74 7.95
C VAL A 103 3.69 1.70 9.05
N LEU A 104 3.38 0.45 8.70
CA LEU A 104 3.66 -0.71 9.53
C LEU A 104 4.86 -1.46 8.94
N ASN A 105 5.87 -1.69 9.77
CA ASN A 105 7.03 -2.50 9.42
C ASN A 105 6.82 -3.93 9.88
N LEU A 106 6.87 -4.88 8.96
CA LEU A 106 6.87 -6.32 9.23
C LEU A 106 8.30 -6.83 9.18
N HIS A 107 8.82 -7.26 10.33
CA HIS A 107 10.16 -7.81 10.47
C HIS A 107 10.09 -9.33 10.39
N TYR A 108 10.63 -9.91 9.32
CA TYR A 108 10.72 -11.35 9.14
C TYR A 108 12.09 -11.90 9.60
N PRO A 109 12.18 -13.19 9.93
CA PRO A 109 13.47 -13.82 10.27
C PRO A 109 14.45 -13.72 9.09
N VAL A 110 15.66 -13.27 9.38
CA VAL A 110 16.72 -13.08 8.36
C VAL A 110 17.61 -14.33 8.36
N ALA A 111 17.69 -15.00 7.20
CA ALA A 111 18.56 -16.15 7.02
C ALA A 111 20.02 -15.74 6.72
N PHE A 112 20.21 -14.55 6.12
CA PHE A 112 21.53 -13.99 5.80
C PHE A 112 21.46 -12.46 5.81
N SER A 113 22.57 -11.81 6.16
CA SER A 113 22.66 -10.35 6.11
C SER A 113 22.97 -9.89 4.68
N ASP A 114 22.18 -8.96 4.17
CA ASP A 114 22.44 -8.25 2.93
C ASP A 114 22.57 -6.75 3.23
N ARG A 115 23.52 -6.08 2.57
CA ARG A 115 23.73 -4.63 2.76
C ARG A 115 22.70 -3.78 2.02
N TYR A 116 22.03 -4.34 1.01
CA TYR A 116 21.11 -3.62 0.12
C TYR A 116 19.63 -3.87 0.45
N LEU A 117 19.32 -5.03 1.02
CA LEU A 117 17.94 -5.40 1.34
C LEU A 117 17.62 -5.09 2.81
N ARG A 118 16.52 -4.41 3.03
CA ARG A 118 16.00 -4.23 4.40
C ARG A 118 15.39 -5.55 4.87
N PRO A 119 15.66 -6.01 6.10
CA PRO A 119 15.09 -7.24 6.64
C PRO A 119 13.63 -7.02 7.08
N GLY A 120 12.80 -6.48 6.23
CA GLY A 120 11.42 -6.17 6.55
C GLY A 120 10.62 -5.70 5.35
N ILE A 121 9.32 -5.78 5.46
CA ILE A 121 8.35 -5.29 4.49
C ILE A 121 7.63 -4.10 5.10
N ARG A 122 7.53 -3.01 4.34
CA ARG A 122 6.78 -1.81 4.72
C ARG A 122 5.37 -1.89 4.14
N LEU A 123 4.36 -1.76 5.00
CA LEU A 123 2.98 -1.56 4.58
C LEU A 123 2.66 -0.06 4.72
N GLU A 124 2.57 0.65 3.60
CA GLU A 124 2.20 2.06 3.57
C GLU A 124 0.67 2.17 3.44
N ILE A 125 -0.01 2.67 4.46
CA ILE A 125 -1.46 2.63 4.60
C ILE A 125 -2.04 4.03 4.48
N GLY A 126 -2.71 4.34 3.37
CA GLY A 126 -3.30 5.66 3.12
C GLY A 126 -4.82 5.63 3.09
N PRO A 127 -5.53 6.41 3.92
CA PRO A 127 -6.99 6.47 3.90
C PRO A 127 -7.56 7.39 2.82
N MET A 128 -6.74 8.25 2.23
CA MET A 128 -7.17 9.34 1.36
C MET A 128 -7.14 9.04 -0.13
N ALA A 129 -6.73 7.84 -0.52
CA ALA A 129 -6.75 7.47 -1.93
C ALA A 129 -8.16 7.03 -2.36
N ALA A 130 -8.51 7.31 -3.62
CA ALA A 130 -9.79 6.89 -4.16
C ALA A 130 -9.89 5.36 -4.22
N TRP A 131 -10.98 4.83 -3.70
CA TRP A 131 -11.28 3.40 -3.69
C TRP A 131 -11.67 2.86 -5.08
N ASN A 132 -12.22 3.68 -5.93
CA ASN A 132 -12.67 3.33 -7.27
C ASN A 132 -11.89 4.06 -8.37
N PRO A 133 -11.74 3.48 -9.57
CA PRO A 133 -12.11 2.12 -9.96
C PRO A 133 -11.09 1.06 -9.52
N HIS A 134 -11.58 -0.11 -9.14
CA HIS A 134 -10.78 -1.26 -8.73
C HIS A 134 -11.30 -2.56 -9.34
N GLN A 135 -10.50 -3.60 -9.24
CA GLN A 135 -10.87 -4.97 -9.64
C GLN A 135 -10.14 -6.02 -8.80
N LYS A 136 -10.60 -7.26 -8.89
CA LYS A 136 -9.94 -8.39 -8.24
C LYS A 136 -8.96 -9.06 -9.20
N HIS A 137 -7.75 -9.31 -8.72
CA HIS A 137 -6.74 -10.08 -9.44
C HIS A 137 -6.25 -11.25 -8.60
N PHE A 138 -5.99 -12.38 -9.24
CA PHE A 138 -5.24 -13.45 -8.61
C PHE A 138 -3.75 -13.11 -8.70
N LEU A 139 -3.09 -13.06 -7.55
CA LEU A 139 -1.67 -12.75 -7.44
C LEU A 139 -0.93 -13.96 -6.90
N SER A 140 0.01 -14.49 -7.69
CA SER A 140 0.92 -15.55 -7.29
C SER A 140 2.27 -14.97 -6.84
N SER A 141 3.00 -15.69 -5.99
CA SER A 141 4.38 -15.35 -5.69
C SER A 141 5.32 -15.89 -6.79
N LEU A 142 6.39 -15.15 -7.12
CA LEU A 142 7.41 -15.63 -8.07
C LEU A 142 7.97 -17.00 -7.68
N ALA A 143 8.14 -17.25 -6.38
CA ALA A 143 8.60 -18.54 -5.89
C ALA A 143 7.58 -19.66 -6.16
N ALA A 144 6.27 -19.39 -6.05
CA ALA A 144 5.24 -20.37 -6.37
C ALA A 144 5.11 -20.63 -7.89
N GLU A 145 5.44 -19.65 -8.72
CA GLU A 145 5.48 -19.82 -10.18
C GLU A 145 6.62 -20.75 -10.61
N VAL A 146 7.77 -20.65 -9.93
CA VAL A 146 8.96 -21.48 -10.22
C VAL A 146 8.87 -22.85 -9.55
N PHE A 147 8.30 -22.93 -8.36
CA PHE A 147 8.25 -24.13 -7.52
C PHE A 147 6.81 -24.41 -7.04
N PRO A 148 5.86 -24.72 -7.95
CA PRO A 148 4.44 -24.83 -7.60
C PRO A 148 4.15 -25.91 -6.57
N ASP A 149 4.90 -27.01 -6.58
CA ASP A 149 4.68 -28.18 -5.71
C ASP A 149 5.08 -27.94 -4.25
N ILE A 150 5.85 -26.89 -3.97
CA ILE A 150 6.28 -26.55 -2.61
C ILE A 150 5.20 -25.78 -1.84
N PHE A 151 4.33 -25.08 -2.57
CA PHE A 151 3.35 -24.17 -1.96
C PHE A 151 1.98 -24.82 -1.88
N LYS A 152 1.44 -24.97 -0.66
CA LYS A 152 0.05 -25.40 -0.46
C LYS A 152 -0.97 -24.43 -1.09
N GLN A 153 -0.59 -23.14 -1.15
CA GLN A 153 -1.38 -22.08 -1.75
C GLN A 153 -0.43 -21.18 -2.56
N SER A 154 -0.57 -21.18 -3.87
CA SER A 154 0.31 -20.45 -4.80
C SER A 154 0.09 -18.95 -4.77
N GLY A 155 -1.13 -18.48 -4.41
CA GLY A 155 -1.48 -17.06 -4.43
C GLY A 155 -2.84 -16.78 -3.78
N CYS A 156 -3.30 -15.55 -3.93
CA CYS A 156 -4.56 -15.06 -3.37
C CYS A 156 -5.27 -14.08 -4.31
N LEU A 157 -6.58 -13.90 -4.11
CA LEU A 157 -7.34 -12.84 -4.76
C LEU A 157 -7.14 -11.53 -3.99
N VAL A 158 -6.62 -10.51 -4.66
CA VAL A 158 -6.39 -9.17 -4.09
C VAL A 158 -7.30 -8.15 -4.76
N ASN A 159 -7.81 -7.20 -3.98
CA ASN A 159 -8.47 -6.01 -4.52
C ASN A 159 -7.39 -5.03 -4.95
N VAL A 160 -7.39 -4.60 -6.21
CA VAL A 160 -6.34 -3.79 -6.80
C VAL A 160 -6.92 -2.58 -7.52
N ILE A 161 -6.31 -1.42 -7.34
CA ILE A 161 -6.60 -0.23 -8.15
C ILE A 161 -6.24 -0.50 -9.62
N LEU A 162 -7.07 -0.03 -10.54
CA LEU A 162 -6.78 -0.15 -11.97
C LEU A 162 -5.47 0.55 -12.36
N ALA A 163 -4.69 -0.06 -13.24
CA ALA A 163 -3.42 0.49 -13.74
C ALA A 163 -3.60 1.94 -14.26
N LYS A 164 -4.69 2.22 -14.97
CA LYS A 164 -5.08 3.57 -15.41
C LYS A 164 -5.12 4.59 -14.26
N ARG A 165 -5.60 4.20 -13.08
CA ARG A 165 -5.65 5.09 -11.92
C ARG A 165 -4.24 5.36 -11.39
N THR A 166 -3.42 4.30 -11.26
CA THR A 166 -2.01 4.43 -10.85
C THR A 166 -1.22 5.32 -11.82
N PHE A 167 -1.47 5.20 -13.13
CA PHE A 167 -0.90 6.09 -14.14
C PHE A 167 -1.20 7.56 -13.84
N TRP A 168 -2.48 7.91 -13.64
CA TRP A 168 -2.88 9.29 -13.38
C TRP A 168 -2.34 9.83 -12.04
N GLU A 169 -2.26 9.00 -11.01
CA GLU A 169 -1.63 9.38 -9.74
C GLU A 169 -0.16 9.76 -9.95
N LYS A 170 0.59 8.96 -10.71
CA LYS A 170 2.00 9.24 -11.02
C LYS A 170 2.17 10.46 -11.92
N ALA A 171 1.34 10.61 -12.94
CA ALA A 171 1.32 11.80 -13.81
C ALA A 171 1.07 13.07 -12.99
N THR A 172 0.16 13.03 -12.02
CA THR A 172 -0.12 14.16 -11.11
C THR A 172 1.08 14.47 -10.23
N ILE A 173 1.78 13.46 -9.72
CA ILE A 173 3.02 13.64 -8.94
C ILE A 173 4.08 14.34 -9.80
N LEU A 174 4.32 13.87 -11.03
CA LEU A 174 5.31 14.47 -11.93
C LEU A 174 4.92 15.88 -12.35
N HIS A 175 3.62 16.15 -12.58
CA HIS A 175 3.13 17.49 -12.84
C HIS A 175 3.43 18.43 -11.65
N ALA A 176 3.16 18.00 -10.42
CA ALA A 176 3.48 18.77 -9.22
C ALA A 176 4.99 19.02 -9.08
N GLU A 177 5.83 18.04 -9.44
CA GLU A 177 7.28 18.19 -9.44
C GLU A 177 7.79 19.20 -10.50
N ALA A 178 7.19 19.19 -11.69
CA ALA A 178 7.54 20.15 -12.74
C ALA A 178 7.26 21.60 -12.32
N HIS A 179 6.38 21.81 -11.34
CA HIS A 179 6.01 23.12 -10.78
C HIS A 179 6.58 23.34 -9.37
N ARG A 180 7.54 22.50 -8.94
CA ARG A 180 8.18 22.64 -7.62
C ARG A 180 8.97 23.95 -7.53
N PRO A 181 8.86 24.69 -6.44
CA PRO A 181 9.72 25.83 -6.18
C PRO A 181 11.20 25.44 -6.20
N GLN A 182 12.05 26.29 -6.83
CA GLN A 182 13.48 25.97 -7.03
C GLN A 182 14.28 25.85 -5.74
N ASP A 183 13.82 26.46 -4.65
CA ASP A 183 14.41 26.37 -3.32
C ASP A 183 14.14 25.05 -2.60
N LYS A 184 13.21 24.22 -3.10
CA LYS A 184 12.87 22.93 -2.49
C LYS A 184 13.67 21.80 -3.11
N LYS A 185 14.37 21.03 -2.30
CA LYS A 185 15.10 19.83 -2.71
C LYS A 185 14.14 18.78 -3.27
N LEU A 186 14.58 18.06 -4.31
CA LEU A 186 13.88 16.90 -4.83
C LEU A 186 13.86 15.79 -3.77
N PRO A 187 12.70 15.16 -3.54
CA PRO A 187 12.65 13.98 -2.70
C PRO A 187 13.48 12.83 -3.28
N LEU A 188 14.06 12.03 -2.40
CA LEU A 188 14.80 10.84 -2.81
C LEU A 188 13.90 9.86 -3.58
N ARG A 189 14.47 9.17 -4.57
CA ARG A 189 13.80 8.12 -5.36
C ARG A 189 12.63 8.59 -6.23
N TYR A 190 12.49 9.88 -6.50
CA TYR A 190 11.42 10.40 -7.37
C TYR A 190 11.57 9.98 -8.85
N SER A 191 12.78 9.67 -9.29
CA SER A 191 13.05 9.11 -10.63
C SER A 191 12.20 7.86 -10.95
N ARG A 192 11.80 7.10 -9.93
CA ARG A 192 10.92 5.94 -10.10
C ARG A 192 9.58 6.29 -10.75
N HIS A 193 9.04 7.49 -10.51
CA HIS A 193 7.77 7.91 -11.11
C HIS A 193 7.88 8.13 -12.62
N TYR A 194 9.04 8.61 -13.10
CA TYR A 194 9.32 8.71 -14.53
C TYR A 194 9.41 7.32 -15.16
N TYR A 195 10.17 6.44 -14.55
CA TYR A 195 10.30 5.04 -15.00
C TYR A 195 8.95 4.32 -15.07
N ASP A 196 8.09 4.54 -14.09
CA ASP A 196 6.79 3.87 -14.01
C ASP A 196 5.79 4.37 -15.07
N LEU A 197 6.06 5.49 -15.75
CA LEU A 197 5.20 6.08 -16.79
C LEU A 197 5.78 5.92 -18.21
N ALA A 198 7.07 5.62 -18.34
CA ALA A 198 7.72 5.40 -19.62
C ALA A 198 7.36 4.04 -20.23
#